data_75d04a30ca29ee5bbf32a8e8b0d27e56
#
_entry.id   75d04a30ca29ee5bbf32a8e8b0d27e56
#
_cell.length_a   1.000
_cell.length_b   1.000
_cell.length_c   1.000
_cell.angle_alpha   90.00
_cell.angle_beta   90.00
_cell.angle_gamma   90.00
#
_symmetry.space_group_name_H-M   'P 1'
#
loop_
_entity.id
_entity.type
_entity.pdbx_description
1 polymer ?
#
loop_
_entity_poly.entity_id
_entity_poly.type
_entity_poly.pdbx_seq_one_letter_code
_entity_poly.pdbx_strand_id
1 'polypeptide(L)'
;MQDIQLNEIEWYLRDYLFRQFNQGKQQFKKESLGIEMISLYLRYRNSNLEHLNALINVVVENLISRQILNRTENNLLEMTDGFSRLQCSNCFYISYLNRNEPKNCLRCSSFELYDFPKKK
;
A
#
# COMPACT_ATOMS: atom_id res chain seq x y z
N MET A 1 -9.98 15.41 -16.41
CA MET A 1 -8.85 14.94 -15.60
C MET A 1 -9.40 14.27 -14.35
N GLN A 2 -9.00 13.04 -14.09
CA GLN A 2 -9.47 12.33 -12.89
C GLN A 2 -8.65 12.74 -11.70
N ASP A 3 -9.33 13.12 -10.62
CA ASP A 3 -8.68 13.41 -9.36
C ASP A 3 -8.19 12.10 -8.73
N ILE A 4 -6.90 12.02 -8.52
CA ILE A 4 -6.30 10.88 -7.83
C ILE A 4 -6.18 11.26 -6.36
N GLN A 5 -6.85 10.50 -5.49
CA GLN A 5 -6.84 10.78 -4.05
C GLN A 5 -5.72 10.00 -3.37
N LEU A 6 -5.14 10.61 -2.33
CA LEU A 6 -4.04 10.00 -1.60
C LEU A 6 -4.42 8.67 -0.95
N ASN A 7 -5.63 8.55 -0.41
CA ASN A 7 -6.07 7.30 0.20
C ASN A 7 -6.19 6.17 -0.83
N GLU A 8 -6.55 6.50 -2.06
CA GLU A 8 -6.62 5.53 -3.15
C GLU A 8 -5.22 5.05 -3.51
N ILE A 9 -4.28 5.97 -3.65
CA ILE A 9 -2.89 5.62 -3.95
C ILE A 9 -2.31 4.76 -2.83
N GLU A 10 -2.60 5.12 -1.58
CA GLU A 10 -2.12 4.35 -0.44
C GLU A 10 -2.64 2.91 -0.50
N TRP A 11 -3.92 2.71 -0.86
CA TRP A 11 -4.49 1.38 -0.98
C TRP A 11 -3.75 0.55 -2.03
N TYR A 12 -3.57 1.11 -3.23
CA TYR A 12 -2.87 0.39 -4.31
C TYR A 12 -1.40 0.15 -3.97
N LEU A 13 -0.77 1.10 -3.30
CA LEU A 13 0.63 0.92 -2.89
C LEU A 13 0.74 -0.20 -1.85
N ARG A 14 -0.18 -0.25 -0.88
CA ARG A 14 -0.20 -1.34 0.10
C ARG A 14 -0.43 -2.69 -0.59
N ASP A 15 -1.32 -2.75 -1.58
CA ASP A 15 -1.55 -3.96 -2.37
C ASP A 15 -0.29 -4.40 -3.10
N TYR A 16 0.40 -3.46 -3.74
CA TYR A 16 1.65 -3.73 -4.43
C TYR A 16 2.71 -4.28 -3.47
N LEU A 17 2.92 -3.62 -2.34
CA LEU A 17 3.89 -4.04 -1.35
C LEU A 17 3.54 -5.41 -0.75
N PHE A 18 2.26 -5.67 -0.51
CA PHE A 18 1.78 -6.96 -0.04
C PHE A 18 2.19 -8.07 -0.99
N ARG A 19 1.92 -7.88 -2.29
CA ARG A 19 2.23 -8.88 -3.31
C ARG A 19 3.72 -9.11 -3.46
N GLN A 20 4.51 -8.04 -3.46
CA GLN A 20 5.96 -8.13 -3.61
C GLN A 20 6.61 -8.79 -2.39
N PHE A 21 6.17 -8.42 -1.20
CA PHE A 21 6.69 -9.00 0.04
C PHE A 21 6.44 -10.52 0.08
N ASN A 22 5.25 -10.94 -0.34
CA ASN A 22 4.91 -12.36 -0.38
C ASN A 22 5.72 -13.13 -1.42
N GLN A 23 6.32 -12.43 -2.38
CA GLN A 23 7.24 -13.04 -3.34
C GLN A 23 8.70 -12.97 -2.89
N GLY A 24 8.95 -12.50 -1.68
CA GLY A 24 10.28 -12.43 -1.09
C GLY A 24 11.00 -11.11 -1.28
N LYS A 25 10.34 -10.11 -1.87
CA LYS A 25 10.97 -8.81 -2.11
C LYS A 25 10.68 -7.86 -0.95
N GLN A 26 11.72 -7.41 -0.27
CA GLN A 26 11.60 -6.56 0.91
C GLN A 26 12.14 -5.15 0.71
N GLN A 27 12.88 -4.91 -0.37
CA GLN A 27 13.48 -3.59 -0.65
C GLN A 27 12.97 -3.06 -1.97
N PHE A 28 12.75 -1.76 -2.03
CA PHE A 28 12.12 -1.11 -3.18
C PHE A 28 12.80 0.21 -3.49
N LYS A 29 12.94 0.51 -4.78
CA LYS A 29 13.39 1.82 -5.23
C LYS A 29 12.18 2.74 -5.32
N LYS A 30 12.22 3.84 -4.57
CA LYS A 30 11.12 4.81 -4.57
C LYS A 30 10.81 5.30 -5.98
N GLU A 31 11.85 5.53 -6.77
CA GLU A 31 11.73 6.05 -8.14
C GLU A 31 11.00 5.09 -9.08
N SER A 32 10.99 3.81 -8.76
CA SER A 32 10.37 2.79 -9.59
C SER A 32 8.87 2.58 -9.26
N LEU A 33 8.40 3.06 -8.13
CA LEU A 33 7.03 2.76 -7.68
C LEU A 33 5.97 3.29 -8.63
N GLY A 34 6.13 4.50 -9.14
CA GLY A 34 5.18 5.08 -10.08
C GLY A 34 5.05 4.28 -11.36
N ILE A 35 6.19 3.91 -11.95
CA ILE A 35 6.22 3.11 -13.17
C ILE A 35 5.57 1.75 -12.94
N GLU A 36 5.88 1.12 -11.80
CA GLU A 36 5.31 -0.18 -11.45
C GLU A 36 3.79 -0.09 -11.29
N MET A 37 3.29 0.96 -10.65
CA MET A 37 1.86 1.13 -10.46
C MET A 37 1.14 1.38 -11.79
N ILE A 38 1.72 2.14 -12.69
CA ILE A 38 1.17 2.37 -14.02
C ILE A 38 1.10 1.05 -14.80
N SER A 39 2.13 0.21 -14.66
CA SER A 39 2.21 -1.07 -15.37
C SER A 39 1.22 -2.09 -14.84
N LEU A 40 0.99 -2.12 -13.52
CA LEU A 40 0.24 -3.18 -12.86
C LEU A 40 -1.24 -2.88 -12.66
N TYR A 41 -1.61 -1.60 -12.55
CA TYR A 41 -2.99 -1.23 -12.21
C TYR A 41 -3.64 -0.43 -13.32
N LEU A 42 -4.75 -0.93 -13.84
CA LEU A 42 -5.53 -0.25 -14.88
C LEU A 42 -5.90 1.17 -14.47
N ARG A 43 -6.16 1.36 -13.17
CA ARG A 43 -6.54 2.66 -12.61
C ARG A 43 -5.54 3.76 -12.95
N TYR A 44 -4.25 3.42 -13.01
CA TYR A 44 -3.17 4.39 -13.23
C TYR A 44 -2.56 4.34 -14.62
N ARG A 45 -3.11 3.53 -15.51
CA ARG A 45 -2.55 3.26 -16.83
C ARG A 45 -2.24 4.51 -17.65
N ASN A 46 -3.11 5.51 -17.58
CA ASN A 46 -2.97 6.75 -18.35
C ASN A 46 -2.57 7.94 -17.47
N SER A 47 -2.06 7.69 -16.27
CA SER A 47 -1.67 8.74 -15.36
C SER A 47 -0.39 9.43 -15.78
N ASN A 48 -0.27 10.72 -15.46
CA ASN A 48 0.97 11.46 -15.61
C ASN A 48 1.96 10.96 -14.56
N LEU A 49 3.12 10.48 -15.01
CA LEU A 49 4.11 9.86 -14.12
C LEU A 49 4.63 10.84 -13.06
N GLU A 50 4.94 12.08 -13.44
CA GLU A 50 5.42 13.08 -12.50
C GLU A 50 4.40 13.36 -11.39
N HIS A 51 3.15 13.52 -11.78
CA HIS A 51 2.06 13.79 -10.84
C HIS A 51 1.87 12.58 -9.90
N LEU A 52 1.85 11.39 -10.47
CA LEU A 52 1.71 10.17 -9.68
C LEU A 52 2.87 9.99 -8.71
N ASN A 53 4.09 10.22 -9.16
CA ASN A 53 5.28 10.13 -8.31
C ASN A 53 5.22 11.12 -7.14
N ALA A 54 4.73 12.34 -7.38
CA ALA A 54 4.58 13.32 -6.32
C ALA A 54 3.62 12.84 -5.24
N LEU A 55 2.49 12.26 -5.65
CA LEU A 55 1.50 11.72 -4.71
C LEU A 55 2.01 10.48 -3.98
N ILE A 56 2.70 9.59 -4.70
CA ILE A 56 3.32 8.42 -4.09
C ILE A 56 4.33 8.85 -3.03
N ASN A 57 5.10 9.89 -3.30
CA ASN A 57 6.07 10.39 -2.34
C ASN A 57 5.42 10.82 -1.02
N VAL A 58 4.27 11.48 -1.09
CA VAL A 58 3.51 11.86 0.11
C VAL A 58 3.09 10.62 0.90
N VAL A 59 2.57 9.61 0.21
CA VAL A 59 2.13 8.36 0.84
C VAL A 59 3.32 7.63 1.47
N VAL A 60 4.43 7.54 0.74
CA VAL A 60 5.64 6.87 1.23
C VAL A 60 6.15 7.53 2.51
N GLU A 61 6.24 8.87 2.53
CA GLU A 61 6.69 9.60 3.72
C GLU A 61 5.77 9.34 4.91
N ASN A 62 4.47 9.24 4.65
CA ASN A 62 3.48 8.92 5.67
C ASN A 62 3.70 7.51 6.22
N LEU A 63 3.95 6.53 5.36
CA LEU A 63 4.21 5.15 5.78
C LEU A 63 5.52 5.04 6.56
N ILE A 64 6.52 5.84 6.20
CA ILE A 64 7.78 5.89 6.95
C ILE A 64 7.53 6.45 8.36
N SER A 65 6.73 7.52 8.46
CA SER A 65 6.44 8.12 9.77
C SER A 65 5.66 7.17 10.68
N ARG A 66 4.91 6.24 10.11
CA ARG A 66 4.18 5.21 10.86
C ARG A 66 5.01 3.95 11.10
N GLN A 67 6.27 3.94 10.69
CA GLN A 67 7.18 2.81 10.82
C GLN A 67 6.74 1.55 10.06
N ILE A 68 5.96 1.74 9.01
CA ILE A 68 5.57 0.65 8.11
C ILE A 68 6.65 0.42 7.06
N LEU A 69 7.27 1.50 6.59
CA LEU A 69 8.42 1.46 5.71
C LEU A 69 9.60 2.14 6.39
N ASN A 70 10.81 1.70 6.06
CA ASN A 70 12.05 2.30 6.56
C ASN A 70 12.94 2.67 5.39
N ARG A 71 13.74 3.74 5.56
CA ARG A 71 14.78 4.07 4.59
C ARG A 71 16.05 3.34 4.97
N THR A 72 16.70 2.73 3.99
CA THR A 72 17.99 2.10 4.21
C THR A 72 19.12 3.09 3.95
N GLU A 73 20.35 2.71 4.31
CA GLU A 73 21.54 3.51 4.05
C GLU A 73 21.76 3.76 2.56
N ASN A 74 21.29 2.84 1.72
CA ASN A 74 21.43 2.95 0.26
C ASN A 74 20.26 3.70 -0.37
N ASN A 75 19.47 4.41 0.44
CA ASN A 75 18.31 5.18 0.00
C ASN A 75 17.23 4.32 -0.67
N LEU A 76 17.14 3.06 -0.24
CA LEU A 76 16.03 2.18 -0.64
C LEU A 76 14.94 2.21 0.42
N LEU A 77 13.74 1.83 0.04
CA LEU A 77 12.66 1.59 0.98
C LEU A 77 12.69 0.13 1.39
N GLU A 78 12.54 -0.11 2.68
CA GLU A 78 12.55 -1.47 3.20
C GLU A 78 11.31 -1.75 4.01
N MET A 79 10.78 -2.96 3.84
CA MET A 79 9.62 -3.44 4.57
C MET A 79 10.03 -4.68 5.35
N THR A 80 10.14 -4.56 6.68
CA THR A 80 10.57 -5.68 7.53
C THR A 80 9.46 -6.65 7.83
N ASP A 81 8.24 -6.12 7.97
CA ASP A 81 7.04 -6.92 8.25
C ASP A 81 6.05 -6.71 7.11
N GLY A 82 5.46 -7.81 6.65
CA GLY A 82 4.47 -7.72 5.59
C GLY A 82 3.12 -7.19 6.06
N PHE A 83 2.21 -7.07 5.13
CA PHE A 83 0.82 -6.74 5.42
C PHE A 83 -0.01 -7.99 5.58
N SER A 84 -1.05 -7.91 6.39
CA SER A 84 -2.16 -8.87 6.36
C SER A 84 -3.26 -8.28 5.50
N ARG A 85 -3.82 -9.09 4.61
CA ARG A 85 -4.94 -8.66 3.77
C ARG A 85 -6.24 -9.13 4.43
N LEU A 86 -7.04 -8.17 4.84
CA LEU A 86 -8.25 -8.43 5.62
C LEU A 86 -9.46 -7.78 4.94
N GLN A 87 -10.62 -8.41 5.09
CA GLN A 87 -11.87 -7.84 4.61
C GLN A 87 -12.78 -7.53 5.79
N CYS A 88 -13.42 -6.38 5.73
CA CYS A 88 -14.37 -5.94 6.76
C CYS A 88 -15.71 -6.65 6.56
N SER A 89 -16.26 -7.22 7.64
CA SER A 89 -17.58 -7.85 7.58
C SER A 89 -18.71 -6.83 7.52
N ASN A 90 -18.40 -5.58 7.90
CA ASN A 90 -19.40 -4.51 7.93
C ASN A 90 -19.55 -3.81 6.58
N CYS A 91 -18.44 -3.41 5.94
CA CYS A 91 -18.50 -2.65 4.67
C CYS A 91 -17.81 -3.36 3.50
N PHE A 92 -17.26 -4.55 3.72
CA PHE A 92 -16.59 -5.40 2.72
C PHE A 92 -15.32 -4.81 2.11
N TYR A 93 -14.82 -3.69 2.68
CA TYR A 93 -13.59 -3.08 2.23
C TYR A 93 -12.39 -3.98 2.56
N ILE A 94 -11.42 -4.04 1.66
CA ILE A 94 -10.19 -4.81 1.88
C ILE A 94 -9.12 -3.86 2.40
N SER A 95 -8.57 -4.20 3.57
CA SER A 95 -7.52 -3.40 4.21
C SER A 95 -6.23 -4.21 4.27
N TYR A 96 -5.12 -3.55 3.95
CA TYR A 96 -3.79 -4.12 4.11
C TYR A 96 -3.20 -3.49 5.37
N LEU A 97 -3.07 -4.29 6.43
CA LEU A 97 -2.62 -3.78 7.73
C LEU A 97 -1.29 -4.39 8.13
N ASN A 98 -0.39 -3.54 8.57
CA ASN A 98 0.89 -3.94 9.15
C ASN A 98 0.66 -4.22 10.64
N ARG A 99 1.51 -5.07 11.22
CA ARG A 99 1.39 -5.44 12.65
C ARG A 99 1.51 -4.25 13.60
N ASN A 100 2.09 -3.14 13.14
CA ASN A 100 2.22 -1.92 13.94
C ASN A 100 0.97 -1.06 13.90
N GLU A 101 -0.03 -1.45 13.14
CA GLU A 101 -1.27 -0.70 12.99
C GLU A 101 -2.41 -1.32 13.78
N PRO A 102 -3.35 -0.50 14.28
CA PRO A 102 -4.55 -1.04 14.92
C PRO A 102 -5.33 -1.91 13.93
N LYS A 103 -5.90 -3.01 14.41
CA LYS A 103 -6.65 -3.94 13.57
C LYS A 103 -8.08 -3.44 13.37
N ASN A 104 -8.21 -2.40 12.55
CA ASN A 104 -9.49 -1.77 12.21
C ASN A 104 -9.61 -1.65 10.71
N CYS A 105 -10.84 -1.67 10.19
CA CYS A 105 -11.09 -1.37 8.80
C CYS A 105 -10.60 0.05 8.48
N LEU A 106 -9.82 0.20 7.43
CA LEU A 106 -9.27 1.50 7.05
C LEU A 106 -10.34 2.44 6.48
N ARG A 107 -11.53 1.92 6.18
CA ARG A 107 -12.63 2.71 5.64
C ARG A 107 -13.68 3.08 6.68
N CYS A 108 -14.21 2.08 7.42
CA CYS A 108 -15.31 2.32 8.36
C CYS A 108 -14.92 2.17 9.82
N SER A 109 -13.65 1.84 10.09
CA SER A 109 -13.10 1.69 11.44
C SER A 109 -13.65 0.51 12.24
N SER A 110 -14.42 -0.39 11.62
CA SER A 110 -14.93 -1.58 12.30
C SER A 110 -13.79 -2.51 12.71
N PHE A 111 -13.95 -3.19 13.83
CA PHE A 111 -12.99 -4.19 14.31
C PHE A 111 -13.27 -5.59 13.73
N GLU A 112 -14.37 -5.74 12.99
CA GLU A 112 -14.79 -7.05 12.50
C GLU A 112 -14.14 -7.36 11.16
N LEU A 113 -12.87 -7.80 11.23
CA LEU A 113 -12.05 -8.12 10.07
C LEU A 113 -11.77 -9.62 10.02
N TYR A 114 -11.70 -10.16 8.81
CA TYR A 114 -11.35 -11.56 8.59
C TYR A 114 -10.36 -11.65 7.42
N ASP A 115 -9.58 -12.74 7.39
CA ASP A 115 -8.59 -12.97 6.34
C ASP A 115 -9.22 -13.01 4.95
N PHE A 116 -8.56 -12.41 3.96
CA PHE A 116 -9.02 -12.43 2.58
C PHE A 116 -7.87 -12.86 1.66
N PRO A 117 -8.04 -13.90 0.85
CA PRO A 117 -9.22 -14.77 0.84
C PRO A 117 -9.34 -15.55 2.15
N LYS A 118 -10.56 -15.94 2.47
CA LYS A 118 -10.85 -16.64 3.72
C LYS A 118 -10.11 -17.97 3.74
N LYS A 119 -9.35 -18.21 4.80
CA LYS A 119 -8.64 -19.46 4.98
C LYS A 119 -9.64 -20.56 5.35
N LYS A 120 -9.48 -21.70 4.70
CA LYS A 120 -10.30 -22.87 5.02
C LYS A 120 -9.73 -23.59 6.24
#